data_c035fa96c1982fd7ba7bd4dfa40096dd
#
_entry.id   c035fa96c1982fd7ba7bd4dfa40096dd
#
_cell.length_a   1.000
_cell.length_b   1.000
_cell.length_c   1.000
_cell.angle_alpha   90.00
_cell.angle_beta   90.00
_cell.angle_gamma   90.00
#
_symmetry.space_group_name_H-M   'P 1'
#
loop_
_entity.id
_entity.type
_entity.pdbx_description
1 polymer ?
#
loop_
_entity_poly.entity_id
_entity_poly.type
_entity_poly.pdbx_seq_one_letter_code
_entity_poly.pdbx_strand_id
1 'polypeptide(L)'
;MSCKIDPALHKDAKPEWIKVRLPSDPVFWSTKGLIDDLRLTTVCEEAQCPNRWECWSGGTATFMIAGERCTRACGFCAVSTAKPMPLEVDEPFRVAQATKRLGLNHVVITAVARDDLSDGGAEHFARTVRSTKRENPGIVVEILVPDFNGKDDALKICMESKPHIFNHNLETVERLTRLVRSRAKYQRSLEVLKNAKKFAHEMGYDIKYILTKNRCNVN
;
A
#
# COMPACT_ATOMS: atom_id res chain seq x y z
N MET A 1 0.32 23.75 13.61
CA MET A 1 -0.24 23.30 14.91
C MET A 1 -0.15 21.78 14.91
N SER A 2 0.79 21.23 15.68
CA SER A 2 0.92 19.78 15.90
C SER A 2 -0.23 19.34 16.80
N CYS A 3 -1.08 18.46 16.32
CA CYS A 3 -2.09 17.81 17.15
C CYS A 3 -1.36 16.84 18.08
N LYS A 4 -0.88 17.34 19.21
CA LYS A 4 -0.37 16.50 20.30
C LYS A 4 -1.60 15.87 20.96
N ILE A 5 -1.80 14.59 20.75
CA ILE A 5 -2.73 13.78 21.52
C ILE A 5 -2.23 13.83 22.97
N ASP A 6 -3.07 14.30 23.90
CA ASP A 6 -2.76 14.39 25.31
C ASP A 6 -2.46 12.98 25.86
N PRO A 7 -1.25 12.70 26.40
CA PRO A 7 -0.92 11.38 26.96
C PRO A 7 -1.81 10.98 28.14
N ALA A 8 -2.53 11.93 28.74
CA ALA A 8 -3.45 11.66 29.85
C ALA A 8 -4.75 10.94 29.45
N LEU A 9 -5.09 10.91 28.14
CA LEU A 9 -6.28 10.22 27.62
C LEU A 9 -6.12 8.69 27.51
N HIS A 10 -4.93 8.13 27.79
CA HIS A 10 -4.66 6.70 27.69
C HIS A 10 -4.39 6.01 29.04
N LYS A 11 -4.97 6.52 30.15
CA LYS A 11 -4.79 5.89 31.48
C LYS A 11 -5.68 4.65 31.73
N ASP A 12 -6.62 4.38 30.85
CA ASP A 12 -7.47 3.21 31.00
C ASP A 12 -6.74 1.97 30.42
N ALA A 13 -6.59 0.95 31.26
CA ALA A 13 -6.06 -0.33 30.80
C ALA A 13 -6.91 -0.83 29.64
N LYS A 14 -6.25 -1.33 28.59
CA LYS A 14 -6.96 -1.90 27.43
C LYS A 14 -7.94 -2.98 27.93
N PRO A 15 -9.17 -3.03 27.39
CA PRO A 15 -10.11 -4.10 27.74
C PRO A 15 -9.48 -5.48 27.63
N GLU A 16 -9.80 -6.40 28.55
CA GLU A 16 -9.19 -7.74 28.61
C GLU A 16 -9.37 -8.58 27.33
N TRP A 17 -10.36 -8.27 26.50
CA TRP A 17 -10.58 -8.92 25.22
C TRP A 17 -9.60 -8.47 24.12
N ILE A 18 -8.90 -7.33 24.29
CA ILE A 18 -7.82 -6.90 23.39
C ILE A 18 -6.56 -7.66 23.77
N LYS A 19 -6.48 -8.92 23.36
CA LYS A 19 -5.29 -9.75 23.53
C LYS A 19 -4.60 -9.93 22.19
N VAL A 20 -3.36 -9.45 22.09
CA VAL A 20 -2.49 -9.78 20.95
C VAL A 20 -1.80 -11.11 21.29
N ARG A 21 -2.06 -12.15 20.50
CA ARG A 21 -1.29 -13.39 20.62
C ARG A 21 0.11 -13.13 20.06
N LEU A 22 1.13 -13.46 20.84
CA LEU A 22 2.50 -13.43 20.32
C LEU A 22 2.65 -14.54 19.26
N PRO A 23 3.38 -14.27 18.16
CA PRO A 23 3.54 -15.25 17.10
C PRO A 23 4.42 -16.39 17.58
N SER A 24 3.83 -17.55 17.73
CA SER A 24 4.52 -18.82 17.88
C SER A 24 4.62 -19.57 16.54
N ASP A 25 4.03 -19.02 15.48
CA ASP A 25 3.95 -19.66 14.17
C ASP A 25 5.29 -19.54 13.41
N PRO A 26 5.91 -20.69 13.06
CA PRO A 26 7.14 -20.71 12.25
C PRO A 26 6.99 -20.00 10.90
N VAL A 27 5.78 -20.00 10.29
CA VAL A 27 5.49 -19.35 9.01
C VAL A 27 5.67 -17.84 9.13
N PHE A 28 5.27 -17.24 10.24
CA PHE A 28 5.51 -15.81 10.48
C PHE A 28 7.01 -15.46 10.44
N TRP A 29 7.84 -16.23 11.14
CA TRP A 29 9.27 -15.97 11.22
C TRP A 29 9.99 -16.22 9.90
N SER A 30 9.57 -17.24 9.16
CA SER A 30 10.11 -17.47 7.80
C SER A 30 9.71 -16.35 6.83
N THR A 31 8.49 -15.83 6.94
CA THR A 31 8.03 -14.67 6.15
C THR A 31 8.86 -13.43 6.47
N LYS A 32 9.08 -13.15 7.77
CA LYS A 32 9.91 -12.02 8.19
C LYS A 32 11.34 -12.15 7.66
N GLY A 33 12.00 -13.28 7.88
CA GLY A 33 13.36 -13.52 7.41
C GLY A 33 13.49 -13.32 5.90
N LEU A 34 12.51 -13.78 5.12
CA LEU A 34 12.52 -13.61 3.68
C LEU A 34 12.38 -12.14 3.24
N ILE A 35 11.53 -11.36 3.93
CA ILE A 35 11.35 -9.93 3.66
C ILE A 35 12.67 -9.18 3.94
N ASP A 36 13.32 -9.49 5.07
CA ASP A 36 14.59 -8.91 5.48
C ASP A 36 15.71 -9.27 4.47
N ASP A 37 15.84 -10.55 4.09
CA ASP A 37 16.84 -11.05 3.14
C ASP A 37 16.73 -10.37 1.76
N LEU A 38 15.51 -10.15 1.31
CA LEU A 38 15.23 -9.49 0.04
C LEU A 38 15.22 -7.96 0.16
N ARG A 39 15.49 -7.40 1.33
CA ARG A 39 15.48 -5.94 1.59
C ARG A 39 14.19 -5.29 1.08
N LEU A 40 13.05 -5.86 1.43
CA LEU A 40 11.74 -5.37 1.04
C LEU A 40 11.08 -4.65 2.20
N THR A 41 10.36 -3.60 1.87
CA THR A 41 9.55 -2.85 2.83
C THR A 41 8.10 -3.34 2.78
N THR A 42 7.45 -3.45 3.94
CA THR A 42 6.04 -3.80 4.03
C THR A 42 5.26 -2.74 4.79
N VAL A 43 4.03 -2.48 4.34
CA VAL A 43 3.09 -1.64 5.11
C VAL A 43 2.81 -2.25 6.48
N CYS A 44 2.88 -3.58 6.58
CA CYS A 44 2.66 -4.30 7.84
C CYS A 44 3.65 -3.89 8.94
N GLU A 45 4.88 -3.54 8.56
CA GLU A 45 5.92 -3.05 9.47
C GLU A 45 5.86 -1.55 9.63
N GLU A 46 5.91 -0.80 8.54
CA GLU A 46 5.92 0.67 8.55
C GLU A 46 4.70 1.29 9.23
N ALA A 47 3.51 0.71 9.02
CA ALA A 47 2.29 1.14 9.67
C ALA A 47 2.06 0.51 11.05
N GLN A 48 3.01 -0.31 11.56
CA GLN A 48 2.90 -1.03 12.83
C GLN A 48 1.56 -1.77 12.97
N CYS A 49 1.17 -2.47 11.88
CA CYS A 49 -0.14 -3.08 11.75
C CYS A 49 -0.36 -4.18 12.83
N PRO A 50 -1.41 -4.11 13.65
CA PRO A 50 -1.67 -5.10 14.69
C PRO A 50 -2.04 -6.48 14.12
N ASN A 51 -2.52 -6.55 12.88
CA ASN A 51 -2.95 -7.78 12.22
C ASN A 51 -1.81 -8.47 11.45
N ARG A 52 -0.58 -7.93 11.52
CA ARG A 52 0.58 -8.47 10.79
C ARG A 52 0.77 -9.98 11.02
N TRP A 53 0.58 -10.41 12.25
CA TRP A 53 0.75 -11.80 12.67
C TRP A 53 -0.18 -12.74 11.94
N GLU A 54 -1.46 -12.40 11.90
CA GLU A 54 -2.50 -13.19 11.23
C GLU A 54 -2.30 -13.20 9.72
N CYS A 55 -2.05 -12.02 9.12
CA CYS A 55 -1.86 -11.89 7.68
C CYS A 55 -0.66 -12.70 7.19
N TRP A 56 0.49 -12.61 7.86
CA TRP A 56 1.70 -13.30 7.44
C TRP A 56 1.63 -14.81 7.67
N SER A 57 1.01 -15.26 8.76
CA SER A 57 0.71 -16.68 8.98
C SER A 57 -0.32 -17.22 7.96
N GLY A 58 -1.22 -16.37 7.48
CA GLY A 58 -2.20 -16.70 6.43
C GLY A 58 -1.69 -16.54 4.99
N GLY A 59 -0.39 -16.30 4.78
CA GLY A 59 0.21 -16.20 3.45
C GLY A 59 -0.20 -14.93 2.68
N THR A 60 -0.52 -13.83 3.39
CA THR A 60 -0.83 -12.53 2.75
C THR A 60 0.17 -11.48 3.19
N ALA A 61 0.81 -10.81 2.23
CA ALA A 61 1.73 -9.72 2.49
C ALA A 61 1.34 -8.48 1.66
N THR A 62 1.57 -7.29 2.23
CA THR A 62 1.40 -6.01 1.54
C THR A 62 2.77 -5.36 1.39
N PHE A 63 3.33 -5.43 0.19
CA PHE A 63 4.61 -4.80 -0.12
C PHE A 63 4.45 -3.31 -0.35
N MET A 64 5.35 -2.52 0.24
CA MET A 64 5.45 -1.09 0.01
C MET A 64 6.68 -0.83 -0.85
N ILE A 65 6.45 -0.40 -2.08
CA ILE A 65 7.48 -0.14 -3.08
C ILE A 65 7.83 1.35 -3.18
N ALA A 66 8.84 1.65 -3.98
CA ALA A 66 9.35 3.00 -4.22
C ALA A 66 10.02 3.65 -2.99
N GLY A 67 10.49 2.81 -2.05
CA GLY A 67 11.22 3.21 -0.86
C GLY A 67 10.34 3.42 0.38
N GLU A 68 10.98 3.81 1.48
CA GLU A 68 10.39 3.95 2.82
C GLU A 68 10.09 5.41 3.22
N ARG A 69 10.39 6.39 2.33
CA ARG A 69 10.24 7.82 2.61
C ARG A 69 9.20 8.43 1.69
N CYS A 70 8.18 9.03 2.30
CA CYS A 70 7.09 9.65 1.58
C CYS A 70 7.32 11.14 1.39
N THR A 71 6.93 11.69 0.23
CA THR A 71 6.95 13.13 -0.04
C THR A 71 5.81 13.88 0.66
N ARG A 72 4.88 13.17 1.30
CA ARG A 72 3.68 13.72 1.94
C ARG A 72 3.63 13.41 3.43
N ALA A 73 3.17 14.38 4.23
CA ALA A 73 2.99 14.27 5.68
C ALA A 73 1.50 14.15 6.02
N CYS A 74 0.94 12.95 5.93
CA CYS A 74 -0.43 12.69 6.38
C CYS A 74 -0.44 12.52 7.90
N GLY A 75 -1.36 13.20 8.61
CA GLY A 75 -1.36 13.26 10.06
C GLY A 75 -1.64 11.94 10.79
N PHE A 76 -2.14 10.92 10.08
CA PHE A 76 -2.43 9.58 10.62
C PHE A 76 -1.40 8.52 10.20
N CYS A 77 -0.43 8.88 9.34
CA CYS A 77 0.50 7.91 8.74
C CYS A 77 1.79 7.83 9.55
N ALA A 78 2.23 6.61 9.84
CA ALA A 78 3.49 6.35 10.55
C ALA A 78 4.72 6.36 9.62
N VAL A 79 4.52 6.32 8.30
CA VAL A 79 5.61 6.32 7.31
C VAL A 79 6.42 7.61 7.39
N SER A 80 7.74 7.49 7.35
CA SER A 80 8.66 8.62 7.43
C SER A 80 8.45 9.63 6.31
N THR A 81 8.33 10.91 6.66
CA THR A 81 8.28 12.02 5.71
C THR A 81 9.67 12.62 5.56
N ALA A 82 10.30 12.39 4.41
CA ALA A 82 11.63 12.91 4.10
C ALA A 82 11.84 12.93 2.58
N LYS A 83 12.98 13.48 2.14
CA LYS A 83 13.40 13.37 0.73
C LYS A 83 13.63 11.89 0.40
N PRO A 84 12.89 11.32 -0.56
CA PRO A 84 13.06 9.92 -0.93
C PRO A 84 14.41 9.63 -1.56
N MET A 85 14.86 8.39 -1.43
CA MET A 85 16.01 7.88 -2.15
C MET A 85 15.65 7.58 -3.62
N PRO A 86 16.61 7.45 -4.52
CA PRO A 86 16.36 6.96 -5.87
C PRO A 86 15.64 5.61 -5.87
N LEU A 87 14.85 5.36 -6.91
CA LEU A 87 14.19 4.07 -7.08
C LEU A 87 15.22 2.95 -7.29
N GLU A 88 15.04 1.83 -6.62
CA GLU A 88 15.86 0.64 -6.81
C GLU A 88 15.36 -0.13 -8.05
N VAL A 89 16.22 -0.28 -9.03
CA VAL A 89 15.87 -0.86 -10.34
C VAL A 89 15.44 -2.33 -10.22
N ASP A 90 15.97 -3.05 -9.26
CA ASP A 90 15.73 -4.48 -8.99
C ASP A 90 14.56 -4.74 -8.01
N GLU A 91 14.00 -3.72 -7.35
CA GLU A 91 12.88 -3.88 -6.42
C GLU A 91 11.68 -4.62 -7.04
N PRO A 92 11.25 -4.34 -8.29
CA PRO A 92 10.18 -5.09 -8.94
C PRO A 92 10.44 -6.60 -9.03
N PHE A 93 11.69 -7.00 -9.27
CA PHE A 93 12.07 -8.40 -9.31
C PHE A 93 12.10 -9.02 -7.92
N ARG A 94 12.63 -8.31 -6.90
CA ARG A 94 12.66 -8.80 -5.52
C ARG A 94 11.26 -9.02 -4.95
N VAL A 95 10.30 -8.13 -5.25
CA VAL A 95 8.88 -8.31 -4.88
C VAL A 95 8.29 -9.56 -5.54
N ALA A 96 8.57 -9.77 -6.82
CA ALA A 96 8.11 -10.96 -7.54
C ALA A 96 8.70 -12.26 -6.94
N GLN A 97 9.98 -12.25 -6.57
CA GLN A 97 10.65 -13.37 -5.91
C GLN A 97 10.10 -13.64 -4.51
N ALA A 98 9.86 -12.59 -3.72
CA ALA A 98 9.23 -12.73 -2.40
C ALA A 98 7.85 -13.36 -2.52
N THR A 99 7.02 -12.86 -3.43
CA THR A 99 5.70 -13.40 -3.73
C THR A 99 5.76 -14.92 -4.04
N LYS A 100 6.73 -15.32 -4.86
CA LYS A 100 6.95 -16.73 -5.24
C LYS A 100 7.38 -17.59 -4.05
N ARG A 101 8.41 -17.13 -3.31
CA ARG A 101 8.96 -17.89 -2.18
C ARG A 101 7.98 -18.02 -1.02
N LEU A 102 7.10 -17.02 -0.83
CA LEU A 102 6.04 -17.07 0.17
C LEU A 102 4.81 -17.90 -0.29
N GLY A 103 4.79 -18.34 -1.56
CA GLY A 103 3.67 -19.12 -2.09
C GLY A 103 2.35 -18.35 -2.08
N LEU A 104 2.38 -17.01 -2.27
CA LEU A 104 1.19 -16.18 -2.20
C LEU A 104 0.25 -16.47 -3.37
N ASN A 105 -1.04 -16.57 -3.08
CA ASN A 105 -2.10 -16.60 -4.10
C ASN A 105 -2.64 -15.20 -4.40
N HIS A 106 -2.41 -14.26 -3.49
CA HIS A 106 -2.83 -12.87 -3.58
C HIS A 106 -1.75 -11.97 -2.98
N VAL A 107 -1.33 -10.97 -3.73
CA VAL A 107 -0.34 -9.99 -3.28
C VAL A 107 -0.92 -8.58 -3.39
N VAL A 108 -0.69 -7.77 -2.36
CA VAL A 108 -1.02 -6.35 -2.37
C VAL A 108 0.26 -5.55 -2.53
N ILE A 109 0.29 -4.67 -3.52
CA ILE A 109 1.41 -3.78 -3.81
C ILE A 109 0.94 -2.34 -3.59
N THR A 110 1.60 -1.63 -2.72
CA THR A 110 1.38 -0.21 -2.49
C THR A 110 2.68 0.57 -2.56
N ALA A 111 2.62 1.89 -2.49
CA ALA A 111 3.81 2.73 -2.45
C ALA A 111 3.62 3.95 -1.58
N VAL A 112 4.73 4.55 -1.16
CA VAL A 112 4.78 5.93 -0.69
C VAL A 112 4.43 6.89 -1.82
N ALA A 113 3.97 8.10 -1.50
CA ALA A 113 3.84 9.13 -2.54
C ALA A 113 5.22 9.61 -2.98
N ARG A 114 5.42 9.68 -4.30
CA ARG A 114 6.66 10.08 -4.97
C ARG A 114 6.42 11.31 -5.85
N ASP A 115 5.95 12.40 -5.20
CA ASP A 115 5.69 13.66 -5.90
C ASP A 115 6.96 14.30 -6.49
N ASP A 116 8.14 13.78 -6.13
CA ASP A 116 9.45 14.11 -6.66
C ASP A 116 9.72 13.52 -8.06
N LEU A 117 8.97 12.49 -8.47
CA LEU A 117 9.08 11.86 -9.79
C LEU A 117 8.06 12.44 -10.77
N SER A 118 8.45 12.54 -12.03
CA SER A 118 7.60 13.08 -13.08
C SER A 118 6.28 12.31 -13.26
N ASP A 119 6.33 10.99 -13.09
CA ASP A 119 5.18 10.07 -13.19
C ASP A 119 4.62 9.66 -11.82
N GLY A 120 5.13 10.22 -10.71
CA GLY A 120 4.73 9.83 -9.35
C GLY A 120 5.05 8.39 -8.98
N GLY A 121 5.93 7.71 -9.73
CA GLY A 121 6.31 6.31 -9.54
C GLY A 121 5.41 5.30 -10.29
N ALA A 122 4.60 5.76 -11.22
CA ALA A 122 3.64 4.92 -11.95
C ALA A 122 4.32 3.80 -12.76
N GLU A 123 5.43 4.09 -13.47
CA GLU A 123 6.15 3.06 -14.21
C GLU A 123 6.79 2.02 -13.27
N HIS A 124 7.23 2.44 -12.09
CA HIS A 124 7.75 1.50 -11.09
C HIS A 124 6.65 0.54 -10.59
N PHE A 125 5.44 1.04 -10.36
CA PHE A 125 4.25 0.21 -10.10
C PHE A 125 4.01 -0.78 -11.24
N ALA A 126 3.93 -0.28 -12.46
CA ALA A 126 3.64 -1.10 -13.63
C ALA A 126 4.68 -2.20 -13.84
N ARG A 127 5.98 -1.90 -13.66
CA ARG A 127 7.06 -2.87 -13.70
C ARG A 127 6.91 -3.94 -12.60
N THR A 128 6.54 -3.53 -11.39
CA THR A 128 6.35 -4.45 -10.27
C THR A 128 5.19 -5.41 -10.54
N VAL A 129 4.06 -4.89 -11.00
CA VAL A 129 2.89 -5.72 -11.38
C VAL A 129 3.27 -6.71 -12.48
N ARG A 130 3.90 -6.23 -13.56
CA ARG A 130 4.33 -7.08 -14.70
C ARG A 130 5.32 -8.17 -14.26
N SER A 131 6.34 -7.82 -13.46
CA SER A 131 7.30 -8.78 -12.91
C SER A 131 6.63 -9.81 -12.02
N THR A 132 5.75 -9.39 -11.14
CA THR A 132 5.05 -10.30 -10.22
C THR A 132 4.17 -11.29 -10.97
N LYS A 133 3.41 -10.83 -11.97
CA LYS A 133 2.58 -11.72 -12.80
C LYS A 133 3.39 -12.69 -13.63
N ARG A 134 4.54 -12.26 -14.18
CA ARG A 134 5.41 -13.10 -14.99
C ARG A 134 6.03 -14.24 -14.16
N GLU A 135 6.52 -13.92 -12.97
CA GLU A 135 7.20 -14.89 -12.10
C GLU A 135 6.22 -15.79 -11.33
N ASN A 136 4.94 -15.41 -11.25
CA ASN A 136 3.91 -16.10 -10.48
C ASN A 136 2.63 -16.24 -11.33
N PRO A 137 2.58 -17.16 -12.30
CA PRO A 137 1.39 -17.39 -13.09
C PRO A 137 0.17 -17.74 -12.23
N GLY A 138 -0.96 -17.07 -12.46
CA GLY A 138 -2.19 -17.27 -11.70
C GLY A 138 -2.33 -16.43 -10.42
N ILE A 139 -1.29 -15.67 -10.03
CA ILE A 139 -1.36 -14.78 -8.87
C ILE A 139 -2.42 -13.68 -9.05
N VAL A 140 -3.17 -13.39 -8.01
CA VAL A 140 -4.01 -12.19 -7.95
C VAL A 140 -3.16 -11.01 -7.49
N VAL A 141 -3.05 -9.98 -8.32
CA VAL A 141 -2.31 -8.75 -7.99
C VAL A 141 -3.29 -7.63 -7.72
N GLU A 142 -3.23 -7.11 -6.51
CA GLU A 142 -3.94 -5.92 -6.04
C GLU A 142 -2.96 -4.76 -5.93
N ILE A 143 -3.34 -3.58 -6.41
CA ILE A 143 -2.55 -2.37 -6.22
C ILE A 143 -3.32 -1.33 -5.41
N LEU A 144 -2.61 -0.65 -4.51
CA LEU A 144 -3.11 0.48 -3.76
C LEU A 144 -2.23 1.69 -4.08
N VAL A 145 -2.71 2.56 -4.96
CA VAL A 145 -1.91 3.63 -5.53
C VAL A 145 -2.13 4.99 -4.86
N PRO A 146 -1.13 5.90 -4.88
CA PRO A 146 -1.34 7.31 -4.58
C PRO A 146 -2.19 7.98 -5.67
N ASP A 147 -2.55 9.25 -5.46
CA ASP A 147 -3.36 10.00 -6.44
C ASP A 147 -2.55 10.55 -7.63
N PHE A 148 -1.27 10.24 -7.74
CA PHE A 148 -0.32 10.72 -8.76
C PHE A 148 -0.43 12.24 -9.04
N ASN A 149 -0.86 13.03 -8.06
CA ASN A 149 -1.19 14.46 -8.23
C ASN A 149 -2.25 14.75 -9.31
N GLY A 150 -3.09 13.77 -9.65
CA GLY A 150 -4.12 13.87 -10.68
C GLY A 150 -3.58 13.76 -12.11
N LYS A 151 -2.42 13.14 -12.31
CA LYS A 151 -1.85 12.90 -13.63
C LYS A 151 -2.49 11.65 -14.25
N ASP A 152 -3.38 11.83 -15.22
CA ASP A 152 -4.08 10.73 -15.87
C ASP A 152 -3.12 9.80 -16.65
N ASP A 153 -2.05 10.35 -17.25
CA ASP A 153 -1.03 9.54 -17.93
C ASP A 153 -0.33 8.57 -16.96
N ALA A 154 -0.01 9.03 -15.75
CA ALA A 154 0.58 8.17 -14.73
C ALA A 154 -0.38 7.05 -14.30
N LEU A 155 -1.66 7.39 -14.09
CA LEU A 155 -2.68 6.39 -13.79
C LEU A 155 -2.82 5.38 -14.94
N LYS A 156 -2.83 5.85 -16.18
CA LYS A 156 -2.91 4.99 -17.36
C LYS A 156 -1.77 4.00 -17.45
N ILE A 157 -0.52 4.43 -17.18
CA ILE A 157 0.66 3.54 -17.12
C ILE A 157 0.43 2.41 -16.10
N CYS A 158 -0.09 2.71 -14.91
CA CYS A 158 -0.41 1.68 -13.92
C CYS A 158 -1.48 0.71 -14.46
N MET A 159 -2.53 1.23 -15.11
CA MET A 159 -3.63 0.42 -15.63
C MET A 159 -3.20 -0.49 -16.78
N GLU A 160 -2.23 -0.08 -17.61
CA GLU A 160 -1.64 -0.90 -18.68
C GLU A 160 -0.95 -2.18 -18.17
N SER A 161 -0.54 -2.22 -16.90
CA SER A 161 -0.02 -3.43 -16.26
C SER A 161 -1.11 -4.46 -15.95
N LYS A 162 -2.39 -4.08 -16.11
CA LYS A 162 -3.60 -4.88 -15.88
C LYS A 162 -3.63 -5.53 -14.51
N PRO A 163 -3.60 -4.77 -13.39
CA PRO A 163 -3.81 -5.34 -12.06
C PRO A 163 -5.22 -5.98 -11.98
N HIS A 164 -5.39 -6.98 -11.13
CA HIS A 164 -6.69 -7.63 -10.93
C HIS A 164 -7.62 -6.80 -10.04
N ILE A 165 -7.04 -6.11 -9.05
CA ILE A 165 -7.76 -5.25 -8.12
C ILE A 165 -7.03 -3.91 -8.03
N PHE A 166 -7.81 -2.84 -8.12
CA PHE A 166 -7.31 -1.47 -7.99
C PHE A 166 -7.92 -0.79 -6.78
N ASN A 167 -7.08 -0.23 -5.93
CA ASN A 167 -7.50 0.54 -4.76
C ASN A 167 -6.88 1.93 -4.75
N HIS A 168 -7.64 2.85 -4.20
CA HIS A 168 -7.17 4.17 -3.84
C HIS A 168 -7.92 4.67 -2.59
N ASN A 169 -7.18 5.11 -1.57
CA ASN A 169 -7.75 5.49 -0.28
C ASN A 169 -8.34 6.90 -0.28
N LEU A 170 -9.55 7.06 0.25
CA LEU A 170 -10.13 8.35 0.61
C LEU A 170 -9.70 8.81 2.00
N GLU A 171 -9.43 7.86 2.90
CA GLU A 171 -8.98 7.99 4.30
C GLU A 171 -9.96 8.68 5.24
N THR A 172 -10.66 9.71 4.76
CA THR A 172 -11.60 10.50 5.56
C THR A 172 -12.67 11.15 4.69
N VAL A 173 -13.61 11.83 5.31
CA VAL A 173 -14.64 12.61 4.63
C VAL A 173 -14.07 13.93 4.08
N GLU A 174 -14.72 14.50 3.08
CA GLU A 174 -14.25 15.68 2.35
C GLU A 174 -13.83 16.84 3.28
N ARG A 175 -14.69 17.21 4.27
CA ARG A 175 -14.43 18.31 5.19
C ARG A 175 -13.16 18.17 6.03
N LEU A 176 -12.69 16.93 6.27
CA LEU A 176 -11.50 16.63 7.07
C LEU A 176 -10.24 16.39 6.23
N THR A 177 -10.39 16.18 4.92
CA THR A 177 -9.27 15.83 4.05
C THR A 177 -8.11 16.81 4.15
N ARG A 178 -8.40 18.11 4.13
CA ARG A 178 -7.36 19.14 4.20
C ARG A 178 -6.60 19.14 5.53
N LEU A 179 -7.24 18.73 6.61
CA LEU A 179 -6.64 18.70 7.95
C LEU A 179 -5.71 17.49 8.11
N VAL A 180 -6.13 16.32 7.61
CA VAL A 180 -5.41 15.07 7.86
C VAL A 180 -4.52 14.61 6.68
N ARG A 181 -4.79 15.13 5.48
CA ARG A 181 -4.07 14.82 4.24
C ARG A 181 -3.79 16.10 3.45
N SER A 182 -2.88 16.94 3.93
CA SER A 182 -2.67 18.31 3.44
C SER A 182 -2.43 18.46 1.94
N ARG A 183 -1.83 17.45 1.28
CA ARG A 183 -1.56 17.46 -0.18
C ARG A 183 -2.57 16.68 -1.02
N ALA A 184 -3.41 15.86 -0.40
CA ALA A 184 -4.47 15.15 -1.10
C ALA A 184 -5.71 16.03 -1.28
N LYS A 185 -6.48 15.77 -2.33
CA LYS A 185 -7.76 16.42 -2.60
C LYS A 185 -8.83 15.33 -2.69
N TYR A 186 -9.95 15.51 -1.98
CA TYR A 186 -11.02 14.53 -1.95
C TYR A 186 -11.58 14.23 -3.35
N GLN A 187 -11.88 15.28 -4.12
CA GLN A 187 -12.39 15.15 -5.49
C GLN A 187 -11.38 14.45 -6.43
N ARG A 188 -10.08 14.77 -6.30
CA ARG A 188 -9.04 14.07 -7.05
C ARG A 188 -9.03 12.56 -6.75
N SER A 189 -9.21 12.17 -5.50
CA SER A 189 -9.29 10.76 -5.13
C SER A 189 -10.49 10.05 -5.77
N LEU A 190 -11.64 10.72 -5.88
CA LEU A 190 -12.79 10.20 -6.61
C LEU A 190 -12.53 10.11 -8.12
N GLU A 191 -11.86 11.10 -8.69
CA GLU A 191 -11.46 11.11 -10.11
C GLU A 191 -10.50 9.96 -10.43
N VAL A 192 -9.52 9.69 -9.57
CA VAL A 192 -8.60 8.54 -9.73
C VAL A 192 -9.38 7.22 -9.84
N LEU A 193 -10.34 6.98 -8.96
CA LEU A 193 -11.18 5.78 -9.01
C LEU A 193 -12.03 5.71 -10.28
N LYS A 194 -12.64 6.83 -10.66
CA LYS A 194 -13.46 6.94 -11.88
C LYS A 194 -12.63 6.68 -13.14
N ASN A 195 -11.46 7.32 -13.23
CA ASN A 195 -10.59 7.22 -14.39
C ASN A 195 -9.92 5.84 -14.48
N ALA A 196 -9.57 5.20 -13.35
CA ALA A 196 -9.08 3.83 -13.35
C ALA A 196 -10.10 2.86 -13.97
N LYS A 197 -11.39 2.99 -13.60
CA LYS A 197 -12.46 2.18 -14.21
C LYS A 197 -12.59 2.43 -15.71
N LYS A 198 -12.55 3.70 -16.11
CA LYS A 198 -12.62 4.11 -17.51
C LYS A 198 -11.48 3.50 -18.32
N PHE A 199 -10.23 3.63 -17.85
CA PHE A 199 -9.05 3.10 -18.55
C PHE A 199 -9.07 1.56 -18.63
N ALA A 200 -9.49 0.86 -17.58
CA ALA A 200 -9.65 -0.59 -17.62
C ALA A 200 -10.63 -1.01 -18.73
N HIS A 201 -11.77 -0.35 -18.81
CA HIS A 201 -12.78 -0.61 -19.84
C HIS A 201 -12.24 -0.31 -21.27
N GLU A 202 -11.54 0.82 -21.46
CA GLU A 202 -10.91 1.18 -22.74
C GLU A 202 -9.85 0.15 -23.17
N MET A 203 -9.16 -0.48 -22.21
CA MET A 203 -8.16 -1.53 -22.44
C MET A 203 -8.77 -2.94 -22.54
N GLY A 204 -10.08 -3.08 -22.49
CA GLY A 204 -10.81 -4.33 -22.69
C GLY A 204 -10.65 -5.34 -21.55
N TYR A 205 -10.50 -4.88 -20.30
CA TYR A 205 -10.51 -5.78 -19.13
C TYR A 205 -11.40 -5.23 -18.01
N ASP A 206 -11.96 -6.15 -17.22
CA ASP A 206 -12.73 -5.80 -16.03
C ASP A 206 -11.83 -5.72 -14.81
N ILE A 207 -11.99 -4.70 -13.99
CA ILE A 207 -11.23 -4.47 -12.79
C ILE A 207 -12.15 -4.31 -11.58
N LYS A 208 -11.85 -5.06 -10.53
CA LYS A 208 -12.47 -4.85 -9.23
C LYS A 208 -11.76 -3.72 -8.53
N TYR A 209 -12.48 -2.67 -8.13
CA TYR A 209 -11.94 -1.62 -7.27
C TYR A 209 -12.75 -1.57 -5.99
N ILE A 210 -12.05 -1.35 -4.91
CA ILE A 210 -12.63 -1.23 -3.59
C ILE A 210 -12.31 0.18 -3.10
N LEU A 211 -13.34 0.93 -2.73
CA LEU A 211 -13.16 2.08 -1.86
C LEU A 211 -12.66 1.50 -0.54
N THR A 212 -11.38 1.58 -0.25
CA THR A 212 -10.88 1.08 1.01
C THR A 212 -11.42 1.96 2.15
N LYS A 213 -12.49 1.48 2.76
CA LYS A 213 -12.65 1.70 4.18
C LYS A 213 -11.44 1.02 4.82
N ASN A 214 -10.70 1.75 5.65
CA ASN A 214 -9.57 1.20 6.39
C ASN A 214 -9.87 -0.23 6.82
N ARG A 215 -9.10 -1.22 6.35
CA ARG A 215 -9.17 -2.59 6.87
C ARG A 215 -8.76 -2.67 8.35
N CYS A 216 -8.28 -1.56 8.89
CA CYS A 216 -8.02 -1.34 10.31
C CYS A 216 -9.22 -0.72 11.01
N ASN A 217 -10.46 -1.00 10.59
CA ASN A 217 -11.61 -0.72 11.42
C ASN A 217 -11.57 -1.68 12.61
N VAL A 218 -10.97 -1.19 13.65
CA VAL A 218 -11.31 -1.63 15.01
C VAL A 218 -12.79 -1.25 15.19
N ASN A 219 -13.67 -2.26 15.19
CA ASN A 219 -15.01 -2.10 15.75
C ASN A 219 -14.90 -1.81 17.23
#